data_c72df0ff3e378213683cc4d6a042edfe
#
_entry.id   c72df0ff3e378213683cc4d6a042edfe
#
_cell.length_a   1.000
_cell.length_b   1.000
_cell.length_c   1.000
_cell.angle_alpha   90.00
_cell.angle_beta   90.00
_cell.angle_gamma   90.00
#
_symmetry.space_group_name_H-M   'P 1'
#
loop_
_entity.id
_entity.type
_entity.pdbx_description
1 polymer ?
#
loop_
_entity_poly.entity_id
_entity_poly.type
_entity_poly.pdbx_seq_one_letter_code
_entity_poly.pdbx_strand_id
1 'polypeptide(L)'
;KNYSSFKAGLSLTKFKKYDKPGPRYTSYPTAPQFNEAFTHDDYLNEIVKTNYGKNLADLSLYFHLPYCDTLCYFCGCNMIITRNRDRIKEYIKYLKKEIDLTRTYLLTDRQVAQHHWGGGTPTHLNPDEINELSSYINQSFNFKENAEISCEIDPRELPKAHLEALRNNGFNRISMGVQDFDDKVQKAVNRIQPEDITRQAIQWIKELGYQSINLDLIYGLPFQTVEGFAKTVDHIIDISPD
;
A
#
# COMPACT_ATOMS: atom_id res chain seq x y z
N LYS A 1 25.88 8.63 -12.52
CA LYS A 1 25.01 9.56 -13.27
C LYS A 1 25.02 10.90 -12.55
N ASN A 2 25.39 11.98 -13.26
CA ASN A 2 25.55 13.33 -12.68
C ASN A 2 24.19 13.89 -12.25
N TYR A 3 23.92 13.96 -10.95
CA TYR A 3 22.75 14.60 -10.35
C TYR A 3 22.73 16.14 -10.47
N SER A 4 23.71 16.72 -11.17
CA SER A 4 23.76 18.18 -11.41
C SER A 4 22.61 18.70 -12.29
N SER A 5 21.91 17.83 -13.03
CA SER A 5 20.78 18.23 -13.88
C SER A 5 19.44 18.40 -13.14
N PHE A 6 19.29 17.83 -11.95
CA PHE A 6 18.06 18.00 -11.16
C PHE A 6 17.97 19.33 -10.40
N LYS A 7 19.09 20.07 -10.27
CA LYS A 7 19.11 21.39 -9.63
C LYS A 7 18.60 22.55 -10.51
N ALA A 8 18.43 22.33 -11.81
CA ALA A 8 17.97 23.36 -12.72
C ALA A 8 16.44 23.38 -12.79
N GLY A 9 15.79 24.11 -11.90
CA GLY A 9 14.35 24.40 -12.00
C GLY A 9 13.56 24.48 -10.70
N LEU A 10 14.08 23.98 -9.60
CA LEU A 10 13.39 24.05 -8.32
C LEU A 10 13.79 25.32 -7.54
N SER A 11 12.91 26.32 -7.55
CA SER A 11 13.11 27.56 -6.79
C SER A 11 12.64 27.37 -5.35
N LEU A 12 13.54 27.53 -4.37
CA LEU A 12 13.20 27.52 -2.93
C LEU A 12 12.08 28.53 -2.62
N THR A 13 11.99 29.64 -3.38
CA THR A 13 10.92 30.62 -3.24
C THR A 13 9.56 30.06 -3.64
N LYS A 14 9.51 29.16 -4.65
CA LYS A 14 8.26 28.47 -5.02
C LYS A 14 7.85 27.50 -3.93
N PHE A 15 8.79 26.75 -3.33
CA PHE A 15 8.48 25.84 -2.22
C PHE A 15 7.94 26.58 -1.01
N LYS A 16 8.57 27.68 -0.58
CA LYS A 16 8.10 28.50 0.56
C LYS A 16 6.66 28.99 0.39
N LYS A 17 6.19 29.18 -0.84
CA LYS A 17 4.79 29.56 -1.12
C LYS A 17 3.80 28.49 -0.69
N TYR A 18 4.19 27.21 -0.79
CA TYR A 18 3.37 26.04 -0.49
C TYR A 18 3.67 25.41 0.88
N ASP A 19 4.74 25.85 1.56
CA ASP A 19 5.10 25.45 2.91
C ASP A 19 4.17 26.11 3.92
N LYS A 20 2.97 25.58 4.05
CA LYS A 20 1.91 26.05 4.93
C LYS A 20 1.27 24.87 5.63
N PRO A 21 0.85 25.06 6.91
CA PRO A 21 0.01 24.06 7.57
C PRO A 21 -1.25 23.78 6.74
N GLY A 22 -1.56 22.50 6.56
CA GLY A 22 -2.74 22.06 5.84
C GLY A 22 -3.18 20.68 6.31
N PRO A 23 -4.43 20.28 6.07
CA PRO A 23 -4.89 18.94 6.36
C PRO A 23 -4.16 17.94 5.44
N ARG A 24 -4.12 16.68 5.85
CA ARG A 24 -3.66 15.60 5.00
C ARG A 24 -4.64 15.42 3.83
N TYR A 25 -4.19 15.68 2.62
CA TYR A 25 -4.98 15.51 1.39
C TYR A 25 -4.77 14.12 0.81
N THR A 26 -5.11 13.09 1.57
CA THR A 26 -5.01 11.69 1.12
C THR A 26 -6.27 11.20 0.42
N SER A 27 -7.37 11.95 0.57
CA SER A 27 -8.67 11.65 -0.05
C SER A 27 -9.48 12.93 -0.24
N TYR A 28 -10.50 12.88 -1.08
CA TYR A 28 -11.52 13.93 -1.20
C TYR A 28 -12.91 13.31 -1.06
N PRO A 29 -13.72 13.75 -0.08
CA PRO A 29 -13.37 14.74 0.95
C PRO A 29 -12.25 14.26 1.86
N THR A 30 -11.57 15.19 2.53
CA THR A 30 -10.51 14.87 3.51
C THR A 30 -11.12 14.26 4.78
N ALA A 31 -10.36 13.42 5.49
CA ALA A 31 -10.84 12.69 6.67
C ALA A 31 -11.55 13.56 7.74
N PRO A 32 -11.12 14.82 8.04
CA PRO A 32 -11.86 15.69 8.96
C PRO A 32 -13.28 16.04 8.54
N GLN A 33 -13.65 15.81 7.29
CA GLN A 33 -15.00 16.04 6.77
C GLN A 33 -15.90 14.79 6.86
N PHE A 34 -15.34 13.64 7.22
CA PHE A 34 -16.13 12.43 7.45
C PHE A 34 -16.98 12.60 8.70
N ASN A 35 -18.21 12.12 8.65
CA ASN A 35 -19.14 12.17 9.76
C ASN A 35 -19.99 10.89 9.80
N GLU A 36 -20.57 10.61 10.96
CA GLU A 36 -21.38 9.42 11.19
C GLU A 36 -22.80 9.48 10.53
N ALA A 37 -23.15 10.60 9.93
CA ALA A 37 -24.43 10.75 9.23
C ALA A 37 -24.43 10.05 7.86
N PHE A 38 -23.28 9.69 7.31
CA PHE A 38 -23.19 8.89 6.09
C PHE A 38 -23.49 7.41 6.41
N THR A 39 -24.63 6.95 5.95
CA THR A 39 -25.17 5.63 6.30
C THR A 39 -24.79 4.55 5.30
N HIS A 40 -25.13 3.31 5.62
CA HIS A 40 -25.04 2.19 4.69
C HIS A 40 -25.85 2.44 3.40
N ASP A 41 -27.07 2.98 3.51
CA ASP A 41 -27.90 3.26 2.35
C ASP A 41 -27.30 4.36 1.46
N ASP A 42 -26.67 5.37 2.05
CA ASP A 42 -25.94 6.39 1.31
C ASP A 42 -24.78 5.77 0.52
N TYR A 43 -24.03 4.85 1.14
CA TYR A 43 -22.94 4.12 0.48
C TYR A 43 -23.45 3.31 -0.72
N LEU A 44 -24.56 2.55 -0.55
CA LEU A 44 -25.13 1.78 -1.63
C LEU A 44 -25.66 2.69 -2.76
N ASN A 45 -26.30 3.79 -2.42
CA ASN A 45 -26.77 4.77 -3.39
C ASN A 45 -25.61 5.37 -4.20
N GLU A 46 -24.49 5.66 -3.57
CA GLU A 46 -23.30 6.14 -4.29
C GLU A 46 -22.74 5.07 -5.25
N ILE A 47 -22.67 3.81 -4.83
CA ILE A 47 -22.28 2.72 -5.74
C ILE A 47 -23.22 2.66 -6.95
N VAL A 48 -24.53 2.64 -6.71
CA VAL A 48 -25.55 2.54 -7.78
C VAL A 48 -25.47 3.75 -8.72
N LYS A 49 -25.28 4.96 -8.21
CA LYS A 49 -25.08 6.17 -9.04
C LYS A 49 -23.91 6.03 -10.01
N THR A 50 -22.84 5.34 -9.63
CA THR A 50 -21.68 5.13 -10.51
C THR A 50 -21.94 4.20 -11.68
N ASN A 51 -23.08 3.48 -11.68
CA ASN A 51 -23.49 2.60 -12.78
C ASN A 51 -24.18 3.36 -13.92
N TYR A 52 -24.46 4.65 -13.76
CA TYR A 52 -25.16 5.46 -14.74
C TYR A 52 -24.23 6.51 -15.35
N GLY A 53 -24.32 6.71 -16.64
CA GLY A 53 -23.55 7.71 -17.37
C GLY A 53 -23.18 7.24 -18.77
N LYS A 54 -22.77 8.19 -19.63
CA LYS A 54 -22.38 7.87 -21.02
C LYS A 54 -21.04 7.10 -21.08
N ASN A 55 -20.18 7.32 -20.09
CA ASN A 55 -18.89 6.62 -19.95
C ASN A 55 -18.81 6.12 -18.51
N LEU A 56 -18.97 4.82 -18.31
CA LEU A 56 -18.80 4.19 -17.02
C LEU A 56 -17.32 4.29 -16.63
N ALA A 57 -17.05 4.86 -15.46
CA ALA A 57 -15.69 4.88 -14.91
C ALA A 57 -15.25 3.46 -14.54
N ASP A 58 -13.97 3.19 -14.75
CA ASP A 58 -13.35 1.96 -14.26
C ASP A 58 -13.40 1.88 -12.73
N LEU A 59 -13.30 0.67 -12.21
CA LEU A 59 -13.23 0.43 -10.77
C LEU A 59 -11.79 0.57 -10.28
N SER A 60 -11.65 1.20 -9.12
CA SER A 60 -10.46 1.11 -8.26
C SER A 60 -10.86 0.37 -7.00
N LEU A 61 -10.20 -0.75 -6.72
CA LEU A 61 -10.48 -1.61 -5.57
C LEU A 61 -9.39 -1.44 -4.51
N TYR A 62 -9.78 -1.24 -3.26
CA TYR A 62 -8.91 -1.26 -2.11
C TYR A 62 -9.36 -2.35 -1.13
N PHE A 63 -8.43 -3.23 -0.75
CA PHE A 63 -8.66 -4.25 0.27
C PHE A 63 -7.79 -3.95 1.48
N HIS A 64 -8.44 -3.78 2.62
CA HIS A 64 -7.77 -3.53 3.88
C HIS A 64 -7.46 -4.84 4.59
N LEU A 65 -6.17 -5.12 4.80
CA LEU A 65 -5.69 -6.31 5.53
C LEU A 65 -5.03 -5.84 6.83
N PRO A 66 -5.76 -5.84 7.95
CA PRO A 66 -5.39 -5.06 9.14
C PRO A 66 -4.30 -5.70 10.00
N TYR A 67 -3.74 -6.83 9.64
CA TYR A 67 -2.89 -7.61 10.52
C TYR A 67 -1.41 -7.26 10.39
N CYS A 68 -0.73 -7.17 11.55
CA CYS A 68 0.72 -7.01 11.66
C CYS A 68 1.26 -7.93 12.78
N ASP A 69 2.55 -8.28 12.69
CA ASP A 69 3.26 -9.01 13.75
C ASP A 69 3.69 -8.10 14.90
N THR A 70 4.06 -6.86 14.61
CA THR A 70 4.60 -5.90 15.57
C THR A 70 4.05 -4.50 15.34
N LEU A 71 3.95 -3.72 16.43
CA LEU A 71 3.55 -2.33 16.40
C LEU A 71 4.76 -1.42 16.11
N CYS A 72 4.74 -0.69 15.00
CA CYS A 72 5.65 0.42 14.76
C CYS A 72 5.09 1.69 15.43
N TYR A 73 5.90 2.41 16.22
CA TYR A 73 5.38 3.51 17.08
C TYR A 73 4.95 4.76 16.31
N PHE A 74 5.31 4.90 15.05
CA PHE A 74 4.81 5.97 14.18
C PHE A 74 3.49 5.62 13.46
N CYS A 75 3.04 4.35 13.56
CA CYS A 75 1.96 3.85 12.72
C CYS A 75 0.62 4.46 13.09
N GLY A 76 -0.05 5.08 12.11
CA GLY A 76 -1.42 5.59 12.23
C GLY A 76 -2.45 4.75 11.46
N CYS A 77 -2.07 3.56 10.97
CA CYS A 77 -2.98 2.69 10.25
C CYS A 77 -3.99 2.03 11.18
N ASN A 78 -5.16 1.71 10.64
CA ASN A 78 -6.13 0.86 11.33
C ASN A 78 -5.63 -0.59 11.27
N MET A 79 -4.95 -1.06 12.32
CA MET A 79 -4.29 -2.35 12.33
C MET A 79 -4.50 -3.10 13.65
N ILE A 80 -4.28 -4.42 13.59
CA ILE A 80 -4.41 -5.35 14.71
C ILE A 80 -3.15 -6.19 14.78
N ILE A 81 -2.46 -6.13 15.92
CA ILE A 81 -1.31 -7.00 16.18
C ILE A 81 -1.82 -8.38 16.59
N THR A 82 -1.55 -9.40 15.79
CA THR A 82 -1.96 -10.78 16.08
C THR A 82 -1.21 -11.79 15.22
N ARG A 83 -0.96 -12.98 15.80
CA ARG A 83 -0.50 -14.18 15.10
C ARG A 83 -1.57 -15.27 15.06
N ASN A 84 -2.79 -14.96 15.49
CA ASN A 84 -3.90 -15.90 15.51
C ASN A 84 -4.44 -16.15 14.10
N ARG A 85 -4.09 -17.29 13.51
CA ARG A 85 -4.48 -17.69 12.15
C ARG A 85 -5.99 -17.90 11.99
N ASP A 86 -6.69 -18.36 13.02
CA ASP A 86 -8.14 -18.55 12.95
C ASP A 86 -8.87 -17.22 12.79
N ARG A 87 -8.39 -16.17 13.48
CA ARG A 87 -8.92 -14.82 13.35
C ARG A 87 -8.70 -14.26 11.94
N ILE A 88 -7.55 -14.56 11.32
CA ILE A 88 -7.25 -14.15 9.96
C ILE A 88 -8.16 -14.86 8.96
N LYS A 89 -8.35 -16.19 9.10
CA LYS A 89 -9.26 -16.97 8.26
C LYS A 89 -10.70 -16.48 8.37
N GLU A 90 -11.15 -16.16 9.57
CA GLU A 90 -12.47 -15.59 9.80
C GLU A 90 -12.62 -14.24 9.08
N TYR A 91 -11.62 -13.37 9.17
CA TYR A 91 -11.61 -12.10 8.46
C TYR A 91 -11.70 -12.28 6.94
N ILE A 92 -10.89 -13.17 6.35
CA ILE A 92 -10.95 -13.49 4.91
C ILE A 92 -12.36 -13.95 4.51
N LYS A 93 -13.00 -14.77 5.34
CA LYS A 93 -14.37 -15.22 5.10
C LYS A 93 -15.35 -14.03 5.05
N TYR A 94 -15.25 -13.08 5.98
CA TYR A 94 -16.11 -11.89 5.99
C TYR A 94 -15.77 -10.93 4.84
N LEU A 95 -14.51 -10.80 4.48
CA LEU A 95 -14.08 -10.00 3.34
C LEU A 95 -14.66 -10.54 2.02
N LYS A 96 -14.66 -11.86 1.82
CA LYS A 96 -15.33 -12.49 0.68
C LYS A 96 -16.84 -12.21 0.66
N LYS A 97 -17.48 -12.28 1.83
CA LYS A 97 -18.91 -11.94 1.96
C LYS A 97 -19.18 -10.47 1.60
N GLU A 98 -18.31 -9.55 2.00
CA GLU A 98 -18.41 -8.14 1.64
C GLU A 98 -18.25 -7.93 0.13
N ILE A 99 -17.31 -8.64 -0.51
CA ILE A 99 -17.16 -8.67 -1.97
C ILE A 99 -18.47 -9.08 -2.63
N ASP A 100 -19.08 -10.18 -2.18
CA ASP A 100 -20.34 -10.68 -2.75
C ASP A 100 -21.47 -9.66 -2.61
N LEU A 101 -21.62 -9.07 -1.43
CA LEU A 101 -22.63 -8.04 -1.19
C LEU A 101 -22.42 -6.81 -2.08
N THR A 102 -21.19 -6.31 -2.17
CA THR A 102 -20.85 -5.12 -2.96
C THR A 102 -21.10 -5.36 -4.45
N ARG A 103 -20.74 -6.54 -4.96
CA ARG A 103 -20.92 -6.90 -6.36
C ARG A 103 -22.36 -6.87 -6.83
N THR A 104 -23.32 -7.15 -5.94
CA THR A 104 -24.76 -7.11 -6.31
C THR A 104 -25.23 -5.73 -6.77
N TYR A 105 -24.50 -4.67 -6.41
CA TYR A 105 -24.81 -3.28 -6.76
C TYR A 105 -23.98 -2.75 -7.94
N LEU A 106 -23.02 -3.52 -8.44
CA LEU A 106 -22.17 -3.13 -9.57
C LEU A 106 -22.65 -3.77 -10.88
N LEU A 107 -22.54 -3.03 -11.97
CA LEU A 107 -22.74 -3.62 -13.29
C LEU A 107 -21.63 -4.64 -13.59
N THR A 108 -22.02 -5.76 -14.20
CA THR A 108 -21.14 -6.91 -14.42
C THR A 108 -20.05 -6.68 -15.48
N ASP A 109 -20.22 -5.67 -16.35
CA ASP A 109 -19.30 -5.31 -17.42
C ASP A 109 -18.27 -4.25 -17.01
N ARG A 110 -18.37 -3.72 -15.79
CA ARG A 110 -17.38 -2.76 -15.29
C ARG A 110 -16.02 -3.43 -15.07
N GLN A 111 -14.97 -2.76 -15.54
CA GLN A 111 -13.60 -3.26 -15.45
C GLN A 111 -12.84 -2.61 -14.31
N VAL A 112 -11.94 -3.38 -13.69
CA VAL A 112 -11.01 -2.90 -12.66
C VAL A 112 -9.75 -2.40 -13.36
N ALA A 113 -9.43 -1.12 -13.18
CA ALA A 113 -8.18 -0.51 -13.65
C ALA A 113 -7.09 -0.51 -12.57
N GLN A 114 -7.49 -0.50 -11.30
CA GLN A 114 -6.58 -0.47 -10.16
C GLN A 114 -7.07 -1.36 -9.04
N HIS A 115 -6.16 -2.12 -8.44
CA HIS A 115 -6.41 -2.96 -7.27
C HIS A 115 -5.24 -2.81 -6.29
N HIS A 116 -5.54 -2.53 -5.03
CA HIS A 116 -4.53 -2.31 -4.01
C HIS A 116 -4.84 -3.10 -2.73
N TRP A 117 -3.85 -3.81 -2.22
CA TRP A 117 -3.87 -4.37 -0.88
C TRP A 117 -3.01 -3.52 0.06
N GLY A 118 -3.63 -3.02 1.11
CA GLY A 118 -2.96 -2.19 2.12
C GLY A 118 -3.51 -2.43 3.52
N GLY A 119 -3.13 -1.57 4.45
CA GLY A 119 -3.69 -1.57 5.80
C GLY A 119 -2.67 -1.76 6.91
N GLY A 120 -2.58 -2.96 7.47
CA GLY A 120 -1.49 -3.38 8.37
C GLY A 120 -0.29 -3.86 7.55
N THR A 121 -0.22 -5.17 7.34
CA THR A 121 0.78 -5.81 6.48
C THR A 121 0.08 -6.91 5.67
N PRO A 122 -0.25 -6.68 4.40
CA PRO A 122 -0.93 -7.69 3.58
C PRO A 122 -0.18 -9.02 3.50
N THR A 123 1.14 -8.99 3.50
CA THR A 123 1.99 -10.20 3.52
C THR A 123 2.05 -10.90 4.88
N HIS A 124 1.25 -10.47 5.85
CA HIS A 124 0.93 -11.27 7.04
C HIS A 124 0.07 -12.49 6.69
N LEU A 125 -0.67 -12.46 5.58
CA LEU A 125 -1.26 -13.63 4.96
C LEU A 125 -0.15 -14.56 4.46
N ASN A 126 -0.30 -15.86 4.71
CA ASN A 126 0.60 -16.85 4.12
C ASN A 126 0.31 -17.05 2.61
N PRO A 127 1.19 -17.73 1.85
CA PRO A 127 1.00 -17.93 0.42
C PRO A 127 -0.34 -18.59 0.03
N ASP A 128 -0.85 -19.52 0.82
CA ASP A 128 -2.13 -20.18 0.54
C ASP A 128 -3.30 -19.22 0.71
N GLU A 129 -3.28 -18.40 1.75
CA GLU A 129 -4.29 -17.36 2.00
C GLU A 129 -4.23 -16.23 0.96
N ILE A 130 -3.01 -15.87 0.49
CA ILE A 130 -2.82 -14.95 -0.64
C ILE A 130 -3.48 -15.54 -1.90
N ASN A 131 -3.20 -16.80 -2.22
CA ASN A 131 -3.77 -17.49 -3.39
C ASN A 131 -5.30 -17.58 -3.26
N GLU A 132 -5.81 -17.95 -2.10
CA GLU A 132 -7.25 -18.09 -1.84
C GLU A 132 -8.00 -16.77 -2.05
N LEU A 133 -7.53 -15.67 -1.43
CA LEU A 133 -8.18 -14.38 -1.52
C LEU A 133 -8.04 -13.78 -2.92
N SER A 134 -6.85 -13.83 -3.51
CA SER A 134 -6.62 -13.31 -4.86
C SER A 134 -7.44 -14.04 -5.91
N SER A 135 -7.52 -15.37 -5.85
CA SER A 135 -8.36 -16.16 -6.76
C SER A 135 -9.82 -15.77 -6.64
N TYR A 136 -10.30 -15.55 -5.40
CA TYR A 136 -11.67 -15.11 -5.17
C TYR A 136 -11.96 -13.74 -5.78
N ILE A 137 -11.04 -12.79 -5.61
CA ILE A 137 -11.15 -11.45 -6.18
C ILE A 137 -11.12 -11.52 -7.72
N ASN A 138 -10.18 -12.28 -8.29
CA ASN A 138 -10.03 -12.43 -9.75
C ASN A 138 -11.27 -13.09 -10.41
N GLN A 139 -11.95 -13.99 -9.71
CA GLN A 139 -13.23 -14.56 -10.15
C GLN A 139 -14.41 -13.60 -9.96
N SER A 140 -14.26 -12.64 -9.06
CA SER A 140 -15.31 -11.72 -8.68
C SER A 140 -15.38 -10.47 -9.55
N PHE A 141 -14.28 -10.06 -10.17
CA PHE A 141 -14.17 -8.82 -10.92
C PHE A 141 -13.48 -9.02 -12.25
N ASN A 142 -13.82 -8.20 -13.24
CA ASN A 142 -13.18 -8.18 -14.55
C ASN A 142 -12.03 -7.17 -14.54
N PHE A 143 -10.80 -7.63 -14.64
CA PHE A 143 -9.63 -6.77 -14.68
C PHE A 143 -9.30 -6.34 -16.12
N LYS A 144 -8.84 -5.10 -16.28
CA LYS A 144 -8.20 -4.66 -17.53
C LYS A 144 -6.87 -5.38 -17.71
N GLU A 145 -6.47 -5.59 -18.95
CA GLU A 145 -5.18 -6.20 -19.29
C GLU A 145 -3.98 -5.46 -18.67
N ASN A 146 -4.07 -4.13 -18.60
CA ASN A 146 -3.04 -3.26 -18.04
C ASN A 146 -3.42 -2.69 -16.66
N ALA A 147 -4.24 -3.40 -15.88
CA ALA A 147 -4.60 -2.96 -14.53
C ALA A 147 -3.35 -2.87 -13.64
N GLU A 148 -3.26 -1.81 -12.83
CA GLU A 148 -2.28 -1.73 -11.76
C GLU A 148 -2.77 -2.58 -10.58
N ILE A 149 -2.03 -3.62 -10.23
CA ILE A 149 -2.36 -4.49 -9.11
C ILE A 149 -1.20 -4.44 -8.12
N SER A 150 -1.42 -3.78 -6.99
CA SER A 150 -0.38 -3.41 -6.05
C SER A 150 -0.61 -3.95 -4.65
N CYS A 151 0.49 -4.17 -3.92
CA CYS A 151 0.48 -4.66 -2.56
C CYS A 151 1.50 -3.90 -1.71
N GLU A 152 1.09 -3.49 -0.51
CA GLU A 152 2.02 -3.03 0.53
C GLU A 152 2.68 -4.23 1.20
N ILE A 153 3.99 -4.14 1.42
CA ILE A 153 4.75 -5.19 2.11
C ILE A 153 5.61 -4.62 3.24
N ASP A 154 5.87 -5.48 4.23
CA ASP A 154 6.92 -5.27 5.21
C ASP A 154 8.02 -6.31 4.92
N PRO A 155 9.29 -5.90 4.63
CA PRO A 155 10.34 -6.85 4.27
C PRO A 155 10.86 -7.64 5.47
N ARG A 156 10.50 -7.25 6.70
CA ARG A 156 10.84 -8.01 7.90
C ARG A 156 10.06 -9.33 7.88
N GLU A 157 10.74 -10.44 8.03
CA GLU A 157 10.11 -11.77 8.02
C GLU A 157 9.27 -12.07 6.75
N LEU A 158 9.71 -11.56 5.58
CA LEU A 158 9.07 -11.79 4.29
C LEU A 158 9.78 -12.91 3.51
N PRO A 159 9.27 -14.14 3.50
CA PRO A 159 9.78 -15.20 2.63
C PRO A 159 9.49 -14.89 1.15
N LYS A 160 10.42 -15.27 0.25
CA LYS A 160 10.26 -15.09 -1.21
C LYS A 160 8.94 -15.70 -1.74
N ALA A 161 8.46 -16.80 -1.14
CA ALA A 161 7.22 -17.47 -1.51
C ALA A 161 5.98 -16.56 -1.45
N HIS A 162 5.95 -15.54 -0.58
CA HIS A 162 4.85 -14.56 -0.54
C HIS A 162 4.85 -13.68 -1.79
N LEU A 163 6.02 -13.22 -2.22
CA LEU A 163 6.17 -12.45 -3.45
C LEU A 163 5.84 -13.29 -4.68
N GLU A 164 6.22 -14.57 -4.69
CA GLU A 164 5.86 -15.53 -5.75
C GLU A 164 4.34 -15.71 -5.82
N ALA A 165 3.67 -15.90 -4.67
CA ALA A 165 2.22 -16.04 -4.60
C ALA A 165 1.51 -14.78 -5.11
N LEU A 166 1.93 -13.58 -4.68
CA LEU A 166 1.39 -12.32 -5.18
C LEU A 166 1.59 -12.19 -6.69
N ARG A 167 2.80 -12.43 -7.19
CA ARG A 167 3.13 -12.32 -8.63
C ARG A 167 2.31 -13.26 -9.49
N ASN A 168 2.15 -14.52 -9.06
CA ASN A 168 1.35 -15.54 -9.74
C ASN A 168 -0.15 -15.17 -9.80
N ASN A 169 -0.61 -14.33 -8.90
CA ASN A 169 -1.98 -13.81 -8.86
C ASN A 169 -2.15 -12.45 -9.56
N GLY A 170 -1.15 -12.00 -10.33
CA GLY A 170 -1.25 -10.82 -11.17
C GLY A 170 -0.73 -9.52 -10.54
N PHE A 171 -0.26 -9.54 -9.29
CA PHE A 171 0.35 -8.33 -8.71
C PHE A 171 1.58 -7.91 -9.51
N ASN A 172 1.61 -6.64 -9.89
CA ASN A 172 2.65 -6.07 -10.77
C ASN A 172 3.38 -4.89 -10.14
N ARG A 173 2.93 -4.40 -8.98
CA ARG A 173 3.53 -3.29 -8.24
C ARG A 173 3.64 -3.62 -6.75
N ILE A 174 4.77 -3.25 -6.15
CA ILE A 174 5.01 -3.38 -4.70
C ILE A 174 5.26 -1.99 -4.11
N SER A 175 4.66 -1.72 -2.95
CA SER A 175 5.04 -0.60 -2.08
C SER A 175 5.64 -1.16 -0.79
N MET A 176 6.82 -0.69 -0.42
CA MET A 176 7.54 -1.18 0.74
C MET A 176 7.96 -0.05 1.67
N GLY A 177 7.56 -0.13 2.94
CA GLY A 177 7.99 0.80 3.96
C GLY A 177 9.46 0.55 4.34
N VAL A 178 10.32 1.54 4.13
CA VAL A 178 11.71 1.57 4.63
C VAL A 178 11.83 2.49 5.83
N GLN A 179 11.26 3.67 5.74
CA GLN A 179 11.19 4.73 6.73
C GLN A 179 12.54 5.41 6.97
N ASP A 180 13.55 4.71 7.48
CA ASP A 180 14.91 5.16 7.69
C ASP A 180 15.87 3.95 7.84
N PHE A 181 17.12 4.11 7.44
CA PHE A 181 18.15 3.06 7.62
C PHE A 181 19.02 3.25 8.90
N ASP A 182 18.89 4.38 9.60
CA ASP A 182 19.64 4.59 10.84
C ASP A 182 19.14 3.68 11.97
N ASP A 183 20.03 2.86 12.51
CA ASP A 183 19.72 1.89 13.59
C ASP A 183 19.10 2.53 14.83
N LYS A 184 19.53 3.74 15.19
CA LYS A 184 19.02 4.43 16.37
C LYS A 184 17.60 4.91 16.14
N VAL A 185 17.32 5.40 14.93
CA VAL A 185 15.96 5.78 14.50
C VAL A 185 15.07 4.55 14.47
N GLN A 186 15.50 3.46 13.83
CA GLN A 186 14.75 2.20 13.74
C GLN A 186 14.38 1.64 15.12
N LYS A 187 15.33 1.62 16.05
CA LYS A 187 15.10 1.18 17.45
C LYS A 187 14.08 2.07 18.16
N ALA A 188 14.15 3.39 17.96
CA ALA A 188 13.27 4.34 18.60
C ALA A 188 11.80 4.20 18.15
N VAL A 189 11.57 3.76 16.91
CA VAL A 189 10.24 3.58 16.35
C VAL A 189 9.77 2.12 16.32
N ASN A 190 10.50 1.21 16.95
CA ASN A 190 10.23 -0.23 16.99
C ASN A 190 10.07 -0.85 15.59
N ARG A 191 10.94 -0.44 14.64
CA ARG A 191 11.00 -0.99 13.30
C ARG A 191 12.46 -1.28 12.91
N ILE A 192 12.99 -2.37 13.45
CA ILE A 192 14.36 -2.80 13.14
C ILE A 192 14.34 -3.51 11.80
N GLN A 193 14.88 -2.85 10.79
CA GLN A 193 14.88 -3.28 9.40
C GLN A 193 16.26 -2.97 8.80
N PRO A 194 17.27 -3.83 9.04
CA PRO A 194 18.60 -3.69 8.43
C PRO A 194 18.50 -3.55 6.91
N GLU A 195 19.40 -2.78 6.31
CA GLU A 195 19.37 -2.47 4.88
C GLU A 195 19.46 -3.71 3.98
N ASP A 196 20.18 -4.73 4.41
CA ASP A 196 20.33 -6.00 3.68
C ASP A 196 18.99 -6.72 3.45
N ILE A 197 18.07 -6.69 4.44
CA ILE A 197 16.72 -7.26 4.30
C ILE A 197 15.94 -6.51 3.19
N THR A 198 16.04 -5.19 3.19
CA THR A 198 15.40 -4.35 2.16
C THR A 198 15.97 -4.65 0.78
N ARG A 199 17.30 -4.70 0.65
CA ARG A 199 17.97 -5.03 -0.62
C ARG A 199 17.62 -6.43 -1.11
N GLN A 200 17.55 -7.40 -0.20
CA GLN A 200 17.16 -8.77 -0.54
C GLN A 200 15.72 -8.83 -1.07
N ALA A 201 14.79 -8.16 -0.41
CA ALA A 201 13.40 -8.11 -0.89
C ALA A 201 13.31 -7.46 -2.28
N ILE A 202 14.02 -6.36 -2.52
CA ILE A 202 14.06 -5.69 -3.82
C ILE A 202 14.68 -6.59 -4.91
N GLN A 203 15.72 -7.33 -4.57
CA GLN A 203 16.30 -8.30 -5.50
C GLN A 203 15.26 -9.33 -5.92
N TRP A 204 14.54 -9.95 -4.98
CA TRP A 204 13.49 -10.91 -5.29
C TRP A 204 12.36 -10.30 -6.13
N ILE A 205 11.94 -9.07 -5.83
CA ILE A 205 10.90 -8.37 -6.59
C ILE A 205 11.34 -8.16 -8.04
N LYS A 206 12.60 -7.74 -8.28
CA LYS A 206 13.18 -7.59 -9.61
C LYS A 206 13.29 -8.94 -10.36
N GLU A 207 13.78 -9.99 -9.67
CA GLU A 207 13.88 -11.35 -10.23
C GLU A 207 12.52 -11.91 -10.65
N LEU A 208 11.47 -11.64 -9.91
CA LEU A 208 10.11 -12.09 -10.19
C LEU A 208 9.39 -11.24 -11.27
N GLY A 209 10.04 -10.19 -11.78
CA GLY A 209 9.52 -9.39 -12.89
C GLY A 209 8.34 -8.50 -12.50
N TYR A 210 8.32 -7.95 -11.27
CA TYR A 210 7.41 -6.86 -10.94
C TYR A 210 7.76 -5.62 -11.77
N GLN A 211 6.75 -4.87 -12.15
CA GLN A 211 6.89 -3.72 -13.04
C GLN A 211 7.30 -2.44 -12.31
N SER A 212 6.94 -2.32 -11.04
CA SER A 212 7.20 -1.12 -10.24
C SER A 212 7.43 -1.44 -8.76
N ILE A 213 8.39 -0.71 -8.17
CA ILE A 213 8.73 -0.76 -6.75
C ILE A 213 8.71 0.66 -6.19
N ASN A 214 7.84 0.91 -5.23
CA ASN A 214 7.82 2.14 -4.44
C ASN A 214 8.45 1.90 -3.07
N LEU A 215 9.24 2.85 -2.58
CA LEU A 215 9.83 2.83 -1.25
C LEU A 215 9.37 4.05 -0.45
N ASP A 216 8.80 3.82 0.73
CA ASP A 216 8.30 4.87 1.60
C ASP A 216 9.36 5.26 2.64
N LEU A 217 9.58 6.56 2.80
CA LEU A 217 10.46 7.15 3.82
C LEU A 217 9.66 8.07 4.73
N ILE A 218 10.09 8.17 6.00
CA ILE A 218 9.50 9.12 6.95
C ILE A 218 10.58 10.07 7.45
N TYR A 219 10.37 11.36 7.27
CA TYR A 219 11.21 12.39 7.89
C TYR A 219 10.64 12.88 9.22
N GLY A 220 11.51 13.35 10.12
CA GLY A 220 11.13 13.88 11.43
C GLY A 220 10.90 12.78 12.49
N LEU A 221 11.42 11.59 12.28
CA LEU A 221 11.41 10.52 13.29
C LEU A 221 12.32 10.86 14.48
N PRO A 222 12.07 10.26 15.68
CA PRO A 222 12.95 10.44 16.83
C PRO A 222 14.39 10.10 16.51
N PHE A 223 15.34 10.93 16.97
CA PHE A 223 16.79 10.84 16.75
C PHE A 223 17.25 11.01 15.29
N GLN A 224 16.37 11.21 14.35
CA GLN A 224 16.74 11.49 12.97
C GLN A 224 17.44 12.87 12.89
N THR A 225 18.53 12.94 12.14
CA THR A 225 19.25 14.18 11.81
C THR A 225 19.17 14.43 10.31
N VAL A 226 19.40 15.67 9.89
CA VAL A 226 19.43 16.03 8.46
C VAL A 226 20.49 15.22 7.73
N GLU A 227 21.69 15.09 8.32
CA GLU A 227 22.80 14.33 7.76
C GLU A 227 22.53 12.83 7.71
N GLY A 228 21.85 12.27 8.76
CA GLY A 228 21.43 10.87 8.81
C GLY A 228 20.40 10.56 7.74
N PHE A 229 19.37 11.40 7.64
CA PHE A 229 18.33 11.21 6.63
C PHE A 229 18.86 11.38 5.19
N ALA A 230 19.82 12.30 4.97
CA ALA A 230 20.48 12.44 3.69
C ALA A 230 21.21 11.14 3.27
N LYS A 231 21.87 10.45 4.21
CA LYS A 231 22.48 9.12 3.95
C LYS A 231 21.40 8.07 3.59
N THR A 232 20.27 8.04 4.31
CA THR A 232 19.15 7.15 3.97
C THR A 232 18.69 7.42 2.54
N VAL A 233 18.54 8.68 2.13
CA VAL A 233 18.19 9.04 0.75
C VAL A 233 19.25 8.60 -0.26
N ASP A 234 20.55 8.75 0.04
CA ASP A 234 21.63 8.29 -0.84
C ASP A 234 21.58 6.76 -1.03
N HIS A 235 21.29 5.99 0.01
CA HIS A 235 21.10 4.54 -0.08
C HIS A 235 19.88 4.18 -0.94
N ILE A 236 18.77 4.92 -0.82
CA ILE A 236 17.58 4.71 -1.67
C ILE A 236 17.88 5.01 -3.13
N ILE A 237 18.64 6.07 -3.40
CA ILE A 237 19.07 6.41 -4.77
C ILE A 237 19.96 5.29 -5.36
N ASP A 238 20.86 4.72 -4.56
CA ASP A 238 21.69 3.58 -4.98
C ASP A 238 20.86 2.32 -5.27
N ILE A 239 19.85 2.05 -4.45
CA ILE A 239 18.88 0.97 -4.65
C ILE A 239 18.09 1.14 -5.95
N SER A 240 17.84 2.40 -6.35
CA SER A 240 17.14 2.76 -7.59
C SER A 240 15.77 2.08 -7.72
N PRO A 241 14.77 2.43 -6.88
CA PRO A 241 13.36 2.12 -7.13
C PRO A 241 12.84 2.92 -8.34
N ASP A 242 11.57 2.74 -8.71
CA ASP A 242 10.92 3.49 -9.80
C ASP A 242 10.52 4.91 -9.43
#